data_69276b6292e82a87f695c3d8cea79206
#
_entry.id   69276b6292e82a87f695c3d8cea79206
#
_cell.length_a   1.000
_cell.length_b   1.000
_cell.length_c   1.000
_cell.angle_alpha   90.00
_cell.angle_beta   90.00
_cell.angle_gamma   90.00
#
_symmetry.space_group_name_H-M   'P 1'
#
loop_
_entity.id
_entity.type
_entity.pdbx_description
1 polymer ?
#
loop_
_entity_poly.entity_id
_entity_poly.type
_entity_poly.pdbx_seq_one_letter_code
_entity_poly.pdbx_strand_id
1 'polypeptide(L)'
;IHAIGPSIAIPFAKLLGLKVVVTHHGPDYDRKNWNFFAKFILKTGEFFAAKWADEIIVISTVIDNILKTKYNRNNAILIYNGVDIHQPTQTDQYIKSLGLSHRKYILAVGRFVKEKEFDKLIMAFSDLNLQDYHLVIAGDSDHKTSYSTYLKELARKKQVILTGMVKGESLKELYSHAGLFVLPSSHEGLPITLLEAMSYNIDTLVSDIPANLAVGLSKEHYFKVNHMNSLKQQLTYKIYQNNYPVYYDLKAYNWDHIAQQTFNVYNNLLNV
;
A
#
# COMPACT_ATOMS: atom_id res chain seq x y z
N ILE A 1 -21.84 -3.41 1.42
CA ILE A 1 -21.41 -2.48 0.36
C ILE A 1 -19.92 -2.25 0.54
N HIS A 2 -19.13 -2.37 -0.54
CA HIS A 2 -17.70 -2.07 -0.51
C HIS A 2 -17.40 -0.76 -1.25
N ALA A 3 -16.61 0.11 -0.62
CA ALA A 3 -16.20 1.43 -1.05
C ALA A 3 -17.33 2.52 -1.00
N ILE A 4 -16.87 3.79 -1.01
CA ILE A 4 -17.77 4.95 -0.86
C ILE A 4 -18.61 5.24 -2.10
N GLY A 5 -18.16 4.90 -3.31
CA GLY A 5 -18.93 5.13 -4.53
C GLY A 5 -20.27 4.44 -4.55
N PRO A 6 -20.32 3.09 -4.40
CA PRO A 6 -21.58 2.33 -4.32
C PRO A 6 -22.48 2.72 -3.14
N SER A 7 -21.94 3.36 -2.11
CA SER A 7 -22.70 3.80 -0.94
C SER A 7 -23.77 4.85 -1.26
N ILE A 8 -23.77 5.43 -2.45
CA ILE A 8 -24.87 6.29 -2.93
C ILE A 8 -26.21 5.55 -2.99
N ALA A 9 -26.20 4.22 -3.04
CA ALA A 9 -27.40 3.38 -3.04
C ALA A 9 -28.01 3.15 -1.63
N ILE A 10 -27.35 3.57 -0.56
CA ILE A 10 -27.78 3.31 0.83
C ILE A 10 -29.20 3.82 1.10
N PRO A 11 -29.61 5.05 0.67
CA PRO A 11 -30.99 5.51 0.89
C PRO A 11 -32.02 4.54 0.36
N PHE A 12 -31.82 3.98 -0.82
CA PHE A 12 -32.74 3.00 -1.42
C PHE A 12 -32.75 1.69 -0.64
N ALA A 13 -31.58 1.19 -0.23
CA ALA A 13 -31.49 -0.01 0.60
C ALA A 13 -32.25 0.17 1.93
N LYS A 14 -32.11 1.34 2.57
CA LYS A 14 -32.82 1.65 3.83
C LYS A 14 -34.32 1.79 3.64
N LEU A 15 -34.77 2.36 2.53
CA LEU A 15 -36.22 2.40 2.19
C LEU A 15 -36.84 1.00 2.00
N LEU A 16 -36.04 0.03 1.55
CA LEU A 16 -36.42 -1.38 1.44
C LEU A 16 -36.29 -2.17 2.76
N GLY A 17 -35.94 -1.50 3.86
CA GLY A 17 -35.77 -2.14 5.18
C GLY A 17 -34.50 -2.98 5.32
N LEU A 18 -33.53 -2.86 4.38
CA LEU A 18 -32.31 -3.65 4.42
C LEU A 18 -31.34 -3.14 5.49
N LYS A 19 -30.68 -4.06 6.16
CA LYS A 19 -29.50 -3.77 6.99
C LYS A 19 -28.29 -3.54 6.10
N VAL A 20 -27.53 -2.50 6.38
CA VAL A 20 -26.42 -2.06 5.53
C VAL A 20 -25.12 -2.02 6.33
N VAL A 21 -24.17 -2.83 5.92
CA VAL A 21 -22.74 -2.75 6.34
C VAL A 21 -21.93 -2.15 5.21
N VAL A 22 -21.10 -1.17 5.50
CA VAL A 22 -20.18 -0.56 4.53
C VAL A 22 -18.75 -0.85 4.92
N THR A 23 -17.93 -1.32 3.98
CA THR A 23 -16.47 -1.35 4.15
C THR A 23 -15.86 -0.14 3.41
N HIS A 24 -15.26 0.76 4.16
CA HIS A 24 -14.65 1.99 3.65
C HIS A 24 -13.16 1.77 3.36
N HIS A 25 -12.79 1.76 2.08
CA HIS A 25 -11.43 1.46 1.62
C HIS A 25 -10.52 2.70 1.45
N GLY A 26 -11.05 3.90 1.68
CA GLY A 26 -10.31 5.15 1.59
C GLY A 26 -11.10 6.28 0.93
N PRO A 27 -10.62 7.53 1.09
CA PRO A 27 -11.21 8.71 0.47
C PRO A 27 -10.82 8.81 -1.01
N ASP A 28 -11.39 7.96 -1.86
CA ASP A 28 -11.06 7.89 -3.29
C ASP A 28 -11.19 9.24 -4.02
N TYR A 29 -11.98 10.17 -3.50
CA TYR A 29 -12.13 11.52 -4.06
C TYR A 29 -10.85 12.38 -3.94
N ASP A 30 -9.87 12.00 -3.13
CA ASP A 30 -8.59 12.69 -3.01
C ASP A 30 -7.63 12.37 -4.16
N ARG A 31 -7.93 11.34 -4.93
CA ARG A 31 -7.17 11.00 -6.14
C ARG A 31 -7.28 12.11 -7.18
N LYS A 32 -6.14 12.53 -7.73
CA LYS A 32 -6.05 13.65 -8.67
C LYS A 32 -6.79 13.44 -9.99
N ASN A 33 -7.05 12.18 -10.36
CA ASN A 33 -7.64 11.83 -11.66
C ASN A 33 -9.17 11.95 -11.74
N TRP A 34 -9.85 12.22 -10.63
CA TRP A 34 -11.30 12.37 -10.62
C TRP A 34 -11.73 13.80 -10.97
N ASN A 35 -12.70 13.92 -11.90
CA ASN A 35 -13.35 15.18 -12.20
C ASN A 35 -14.28 15.62 -11.05
N PHE A 36 -14.77 16.86 -11.13
CA PHE A 36 -15.63 17.45 -10.09
C PHE A 36 -16.88 16.59 -9.81
N PHE A 37 -17.55 16.10 -10.85
CA PHE A 37 -18.78 15.32 -10.71
C PHE A 37 -18.53 13.97 -10.03
N ALA A 38 -17.49 13.24 -10.40
CA ALA A 38 -17.10 12.01 -9.75
C ALA A 38 -16.76 12.22 -8.25
N LYS A 39 -16.01 13.30 -7.94
CA LYS A 39 -15.72 13.67 -6.55
C LYS A 39 -16.98 13.99 -5.74
N PHE A 40 -17.96 14.63 -6.37
CA PHE A 40 -19.25 14.92 -5.72
C PHE A 40 -19.99 13.60 -5.39
N ILE A 41 -20.08 12.67 -6.34
CA ILE A 41 -20.71 11.34 -6.12
C ILE A 41 -20.02 10.59 -4.99
N LEU A 42 -18.68 10.54 -5.00
CA LEU A 42 -17.90 9.84 -3.97
C LEU A 42 -18.11 10.45 -2.58
N LYS A 43 -18.09 11.79 -2.45
CA LYS A 43 -18.36 12.49 -1.18
C LYS A 43 -19.79 12.29 -0.69
N THR A 44 -20.76 12.26 -1.60
CA THR A 44 -22.17 11.96 -1.26
C THR A 44 -22.32 10.52 -0.77
N GLY A 45 -21.66 9.55 -1.42
CA GLY A 45 -21.64 8.17 -0.96
C GLY A 45 -20.98 8.00 0.40
N GLU A 46 -19.85 8.70 0.66
CA GLU A 46 -19.21 8.71 1.98
C GLU A 46 -20.14 9.30 3.05
N PHE A 47 -20.85 10.38 2.73
CA PHE A 47 -21.83 10.96 3.64
C PHE A 47 -22.97 9.98 3.98
N PHE A 48 -23.54 9.29 2.98
CA PHE A 48 -24.59 8.29 3.23
C PHE A 48 -24.05 7.10 4.02
N ALA A 49 -22.84 6.62 3.72
CA ALA A 49 -22.17 5.60 4.52
C ALA A 49 -22.04 6.05 5.98
N ALA A 50 -21.51 7.24 6.22
CA ALA A 50 -21.26 7.75 7.56
C ALA A 50 -22.55 7.97 8.37
N LYS A 51 -23.66 8.38 7.73
CA LYS A 51 -24.90 8.75 8.44
C LYS A 51 -25.94 7.65 8.50
N TRP A 52 -26.03 6.78 7.48
CA TRP A 52 -27.16 5.86 7.33
C TRP A 52 -26.78 4.38 7.29
N ALA A 53 -25.51 4.02 7.18
CA ALA A 53 -25.12 2.62 7.35
C ALA A 53 -25.35 2.17 8.80
N ASP A 54 -25.87 0.96 8.97
CA ASP A 54 -26.02 0.36 10.30
C ASP A 54 -24.64 0.16 10.93
N GLU A 55 -23.72 -0.47 10.20
CA GLU A 55 -22.32 -0.64 10.61
C GLU A 55 -21.34 -0.17 9.54
N ILE A 56 -20.18 0.34 9.97
CA ILE A 56 -19.08 0.73 9.09
C ILE A 56 -17.80 0.03 9.53
N ILE A 57 -17.23 -0.72 8.60
CA ILE A 57 -15.87 -1.27 8.71
C ILE A 57 -14.90 -0.29 8.04
N VAL A 58 -13.82 0.06 8.71
CA VAL A 58 -12.73 0.87 8.16
C VAL A 58 -11.43 0.06 8.13
N ILE A 59 -10.65 0.21 7.05
CA ILE A 59 -9.44 -0.59 6.87
C ILE A 59 -8.17 0.07 7.43
N SER A 60 -8.30 1.26 8.03
CA SER A 60 -7.18 1.95 8.67
C SER A 60 -7.66 2.96 9.69
N THR A 61 -6.80 3.30 10.64
CA THR A 61 -7.02 4.35 11.64
C THR A 61 -7.14 5.74 10.99
N VAL A 62 -6.54 5.95 9.83
CA VAL A 62 -6.67 7.19 9.05
C VAL A 62 -8.12 7.39 8.60
N ILE A 63 -8.75 6.33 8.09
CA ILE A 63 -10.16 6.37 7.65
C ILE A 63 -11.09 6.52 8.86
N ASP A 64 -10.82 5.84 9.96
CA ASP A 64 -11.56 5.99 11.20
C ASP A 64 -11.54 7.44 11.70
N ASN A 65 -10.38 8.09 11.68
CA ASN A 65 -10.25 9.51 12.02
C ASN A 65 -11.03 10.43 11.08
N ILE A 66 -11.07 10.14 9.78
CA ILE A 66 -11.91 10.91 8.83
C ILE A 66 -13.38 10.81 9.23
N LEU A 67 -13.89 9.61 9.53
CA LEU A 67 -15.28 9.42 9.93
C LEU A 67 -15.60 10.15 11.24
N LYS A 68 -14.70 10.09 12.22
CA LYS A 68 -14.84 10.79 13.50
C LYS A 68 -14.87 12.30 13.34
N THR A 69 -13.89 12.86 12.64
CA THR A 69 -13.71 14.33 12.57
C THR A 69 -14.69 15.00 11.62
N LYS A 70 -15.00 14.36 10.47
CA LYS A 70 -15.82 14.97 9.42
C LYS A 70 -17.32 14.69 9.60
N TYR A 71 -17.67 13.52 10.16
CA TYR A 71 -19.07 13.08 10.23
C TYR A 71 -19.56 12.84 11.65
N ASN A 72 -18.70 12.98 12.65
CA ASN A 72 -18.97 12.65 14.06
C ASN A 72 -19.44 11.19 14.23
N ARG A 73 -18.87 10.26 13.41
CA ARG A 73 -19.15 8.83 13.46
C ARG A 73 -18.05 8.14 14.28
N ASN A 74 -18.36 7.78 15.55
CA ASN A 74 -17.37 7.30 16.52
C ASN A 74 -17.38 5.77 16.72
N ASN A 75 -18.28 5.06 16.06
CA ASN A 75 -18.48 3.62 16.20
C ASN A 75 -18.10 2.82 14.94
N ALA A 76 -17.19 3.33 14.13
CA ALA A 76 -16.65 2.55 13.02
C ALA A 76 -15.76 1.42 13.58
N ILE A 77 -15.83 0.25 12.94
CA ILE A 77 -15.10 -0.95 13.35
C ILE A 77 -13.83 -1.06 12.50
N LEU A 78 -12.66 -1.02 13.15
CA LEU A 78 -11.38 -1.16 12.48
C LEU A 78 -11.11 -2.64 12.17
N ILE A 79 -11.13 -3.01 10.90
CA ILE A 79 -10.72 -4.31 10.39
C ILE A 79 -9.81 -4.07 9.20
N TYR A 80 -8.53 -4.42 9.33
CA TYR A 80 -7.54 -4.20 8.27
C TYR A 80 -7.82 -5.08 7.04
N ASN A 81 -7.22 -4.74 5.90
CA ASN A 81 -7.10 -5.71 4.81
C ASN A 81 -6.01 -6.73 5.17
N GLY A 82 -6.19 -7.95 4.74
CA GLY A 82 -5.23 -9.01 4.99
C GLY A 82 -4.07 -9.03 3.98
N VAL A 83 -3.06 -9.78 4.34
CA VAL A 83 -1.96 -10.15 3.47
C VAL A 83 -1.75 -11.67 3.58
N ASP A 84 -1.41 -12.29 2.46
CA ASP A 84 -1.00 -13.70 2.48
C ASP A 84 0.38 -13.81 3.12
N ILE A 85 0.52 -14.72 4.07
CA ILE A 85 1.82 -15.00 4.69
C ILE A 85 2.57 -15.96 3.78
N HIS A 86 3.58 -15.43 3.10
CA HIS A 86 4.37 -16.18 2.15
C HIS A 86 5.59 -16.84 2.80
N GLN A 87 5.92 -18.04 2.30
CA GLN A 87 7.24 -18.61 2.54
C GLN A 87 8.18 -18.17 1.42
N PRO A 88 9.37 -17.64 1.74
CA PRO A 88 10.35 -17.30 0.73
C PRO A 88 10.69 -18.48 -0.16
N THR A 89 10.83 -18.25 -1.45
CA THR A 89 11.24 -19.29 -2.40
C THR A 89 12.76 -19.37 -2.50
N GLN A 90 13.26 -20.58 -2.82
CA GLN A 90 14.67 -20.80 -3.14
C GLN A 90 14.95 -20.67 -4.65
N THR A 91 13.91 -20.63 -5.49
CA THR A 91 14.09 -20.44 -6.93
C THR A 91 14.56 -19.02 -7.20
N ASP A 92 15.48 -18.86 -8.15
CA ASP A 92 16.14 -17.59 -8.48
C ASP A 92 16.30 -17.36 -10.00
N GLN A 93 15.58 -18.14 -10.79
CA GLN A 93 15.67 -18.09 -12.26
C GLN A 93 15.26 -16.75 -12.83
N TYR A 94 14.19 -16.19 -12.28
CA TYR A 94 13.69 -14.90 -12.74
C TYR A 94 14.64 -13.76 -12.38
N ILE A 95 15.12 -13.69 -11.14
CA ILE A 95 16.08 -12.64 -10.73
C ILE A 95 17.40 -12.74 -11.51
N LYS A 96 17.88 -13.96 -11.78
CA LYS A 96 19.05 -14.20 -12.63
C LYS A 96 18.84 -13.73 -14.07
N SER A 97 17.63 -13.93 -14.63
CA SER A 97 17.30 -13.44 -15.97
C SER A 97 17.33 -11.91 -16.08
N LEU A 98 17.17 -11.21 -14.96
CA LEU A 98 17.29 -9.76 -14.84
C LEU A 98 18.72 -9.29 -14.50
N GLY A 99 19.70 -10.21 -14.41
CA GLY A 99 21.06 -9.91 -14.00
C GLY A 99 21.20 -9.55 -12.52
N LEU A 100 20.26 -9.94 -11.68
CA LEU A 100 20.24 -9.64 -10.25
C LEU A 100 20.92 -10.72 -9.42
N SER A 101 21.48 -10.32 -8.30
CA SER A 101 22.07 -11.20 -7.29
C SER A 101 21.30 -11.11 -5.98
N HIS A 102 21.27 -12.22 -5.24
CA HIS A 102 20.61 -12.32 -3.94
C HIS A 102 21.08 -11.22 -2.98
N ARG A 103 20.14 -10.50 -2.39
CA ARG A 103 20.35 -9.38 -1.46
C ARG A 103 21.14 -8.18 -2.00
N LYS A 104 21.32 -8.08 -3.32
CA LYS A 104 22.05 -7.01 -3.98
C LYS A 104 21.14 -6.08 -4.79
N TYR A 105 19.87 -6.01 -4.42
CA TYR A 105 18.96 -5.04 -5.03
C TYR A 105 17.92 -4.52 -4.03
N ILE A 106 17.48 -3.30 -4.31
CA ILE A 106 16.36 -2.65 -3.66
C ILE A 106 15.12 -2.95 -4.51
N LEU A 107 14.04 -3.38 -3.88
CA LEU A 107 12.77 -3.64 -4.52
C LEU A 107 11.74 -2.56 -4.14
N ALA A 108 11.04 -2.04 -5.14
CA ALA A 108 9.81 -1.28 -4.95
C ALA A 108 8.70 -1.91 -5.82
N VAL A 109 7.48 -1.98 -5.30
CA VAL A 109 6.36 -2.62 -6.00
C VAL A 109 5.14 -1.70 -5.99
N GLY A 110 4.52 -1.50 -7.16
CA GLY A 110 3.30 -0.74 -7.24
C GLY A 110 2.98 -0.17 -8.63
N ARG A 111 1.80 0.43 -8.74
CA ARG A 111 1.37 1.11 -9.98
C ARG A 111 2.19 2.38 -10.22
N PHE A 112 2.46 2.69 -11.49
CA PHE A 112 3.17 3.90 -11.89
C PHE A 112 2.24 5.12 -11.84
N VAL A 113 1.94 5.56 -10.63
CA VAL A 113 1.14 6.75 -10.33
C VAL A 113 1.95 7.74 -9.48
N LYS A 114 1.63 9.02 -9.59
CA LYS A 114 2.42 10.09 -8.96
C LYS A 114 2.54 9.96 -7.45
N GLU A 115 1.52 9.41 -6.81
CA GLU A 115 1.45 9.20 -5.36
C GLU A 115 2.49 8.19 -4.85
N LYS A 116 2.97 7.29 -5.72
CA LYS A 116 4.02 6.30 -5.38
C LYS A 116 5.43 6.89 -5.36
N GLU A 117 5.65 8.06 -5.95
CA GLU A 117 6.90 8.81 -5.93
C GLU A 117 8.16 8.00 -6.31
N PHE A 118 8.03 7.04 -7.23
CA PHE A 118 9.15 6.23 -7.70
C PHE A 118 10.24 7.04 -8.38
N ASP A 119 9.90 8.16 -8.98
CA ASP A 119 10.85 9.11 -9.54
C ASP A 119 11.82 9.67 -8.49
N LYS A 120 11.33 9.95 -7.28
CA LYS A 120 12.19 10.38 -6.15
C LYS A 120 13.11 9.25 -5.70
N LEU A 121 12.61 8.01 -5.65
CA LEU A 121 13.44 6.86 -5.32
C LEU A 121 14.54 6.63 -6.34
N ILE A 122 14.21 6.71 -7.64
CA ILE A 122 15.20 6.60 -8.73
C ILE A 122 16.30 7.66 -8.59
N MET A 123 15.92 8.91 -8.34
CA MET A 123 16.88 10.00 -8.15
C MET A 123 17.75 9.77 -6.91
N ALA A 124 17.14 9.45 -5.77
CA ALA A 124 17.88 9.18 -4.54
C ALA A 124 18.90 8.04 -4.71
N PHE A 125 18.46 6.92 -5.30
CA PHE A 125 19.33 5.77 -5.56
C PHE A 125 20.46 6.11 -6.52
N SER A 126 20.16 6.79 -7.63
CA SER A 126 21.19 7.19 -8.62
C SER A 126 22.26 8.09 -8.02
N ASP A 127 21.89 9.00 -7.11
CA ASP A 127 22.83 9.92 -6.46
C ASP A 127 23.79 9.20 -5.48
N LEU A 128 23.42 8.02 -4.98
CA LEU A 128 24.29 7.22 -4.10
C LEU A 128 25.39 6.47 -4.84
N ASN A 129 25.29 6.35 -6.16
CA ASN A 129 26.29 5.70 -7.04
C ASN A 129 26.77 4.34 -6.51
N LEU A 130 25.86 3.47 -6.12
CA LEU A 130 26.14 2.15 -5.55
C LEU A 130 26.48 1.15 -6.66
N GLN A 131 27.74 0.71 -6.73
CA GLN A 131 28.24 -0.15 -7.81
C GLN A 131 27.69 -1.58 -7.75
N ASP A 132 27.44 -2.10 -6.54
CA ASP A 132 27.04 -3.50 -6.31
C ASP A 132 25.55 -3.69 -6.06
N TYR A 133 24.76 -2.64 -6.23
CA TYR A 133 23.31 -2.68 -5.99
C TYR A 133 22.52 -2.26 -7.21
N HIS A 134 21.36 -2.90 -7.40
CA HIS A 134 20.38 -2.51 -8.39
C HIS A 134 19.15 -1.93 -7.74
N LEU A 135 18.46 -1.03 -8.42
CA LEU A 135 17.09 -0.66 -8.10
C LEU A 135 16.14 -1.36 -9.07
N VAL A 136 15.18 -2.09 -8.53
CA VAL A 136 14.15 -2.81 -9.26
C VAL A 136 12.78 -2.25 -8.88
N ILE A 137 11.99 -1.84 -9.87
CA ILE A 137 10.62 -1.39 -9.65
C ILE A 137 9.69 -2.31 -10.42
N ALA A 138 8.89 -3.09 -9.68
CA ALA A 138 7.92 -4.01 -10.23
C ALA A 138 6.54 -3.37 -10.30
N GLY A 139 5.94 -3.36 -11.48
CA GLY A 139 4.64 -2.78 -11.75
C GLY A 139 4.58 -2.01 -13.05
N ASP A 140 3.42 -1.45 -13.33
CA ASP A 140 3.18 -0.57 -14.48
C ASP A 140 1.99 0.36 -14.17
N SER A 141 1.59 1.16 -15.14
CA SER A 141 0.37 1.96 -15.09
C SER A 141 -0.78 1.22 -15.79
N ASP A 142 -2.00 1.35 -15.25
CA ASP A 142 -3.20 0.79 -15.87
C ASP A 142 -3.44 1.40 -17.26
N HIS A 143 -3.09 2.68 -17.43
CA HIS A 143 -3.14 3.42 -18.70
C HIS A 143 -1.90 4.29 -18.83
N LYS A 144 -1.48 4.53 -20.07
CA LYS A 144 -0.37 5.44 -20.38
C LYS A 144 -0.69 6.86 -19.89
N THR A 145 0.14 7.38 -18.99
CA THR A 145 0.05 8.74 -18.45
C THR A 145 1.35 9.50 -18.69
N SER A 146 1.32 10.84 -18.57
CA SER A 146 2.55 11.63 -18.63
C SER A 146 3.57 11.21 -17.58
N TYR A 147 3.10 10.91 -16.35
CA TYR A 147 3.96 10.42 -15.28
C TYR A 147 4.57 9.05 -15.59
N SER A 148 3.78 8.07 -16.05
CA SER A 148 4.32 6.74 -16.37
C SER A 148 5.31 6.78 -17.52
N THR A 149 5.11 7.64 -18.53
CA THR A 149 6.07 7.87 -19.61
C THR A 149 7.36 8.49 -19.08
N TYR A 150 7.26 9.55 -18.29
CA TYR A 150 8.41 10.19 -17.64
C TYR A 150 9.20 9.21 -16.76
N LEU A 151 8.51 8.39 -15.94
CA LEU A 151 9.13 7.41 -15.06
C LEU A 151 9.94 6.37 -15.85
N LYS A 152 9.38 5.84 -16.95
CA LYS A 152 10.07 4.87 -17.82
C LYS A 152 11.32 5.48 -18.47
N GLU A 153 11.26 6.72 -18.92
CA GLU A 153 12.42 7.43 -19.45
C GLU A 153 13.48 7.69 -18.39
N LEU A 154 13.08 8.12 -17.20
CA LEU A 154 13.97 8.35 -16.08
C LEU A 154 14.69 7.06 -15.67
N ALA A 155 13.95 5.96 -15.51
CA ALA A 155 14.49 4.66 -15.18
C ALA A 155 15.53 4.20 -16.21
N ARG A 156 15.23 4.34 -17.52
CA ARG A 156 16.18 4.02 -18.61
C ARG A 156 17.45 4.86 -18.52
N LYS A 157 17.36 6.17 -18.27
CA LYS A 157 18.51 7.09 -18.15
C LYS A 157 19.37 6.77 -16.92
N LYS A 158 18.76 6.26 -15.84
CA LYS A 158 19.40 5.97 -14.56
C LYS A 158 19.71 4.48 -14.37
N GLN A 159 19.55 3.67 -15.42
CA GLN A 159 19.82 2.21 -15.42
C GLN A 159 19.06 1.46 -14.31
N VAL A 160 17.82 1.89 -14.02
CA VAL A 160 16.90 1.23 -13.09
C VAL A 160 16.10 0.16 -13.83
N ILE A 161 15.96 -1.01 -13.23
CA ILE A 161 15.26 -2.14 -13.82
C ILE A 161 13.75 -1.97 -13.57
N LEU A 162 12.99 -1.84 -14.65
CA LEU A 162 11.52 -1.90 -14.61
C LEU A 162 11.08 -3.27 -15.14
N THR A 163 10.42 -4.06 -14.30
CA THR A 163 10.00 -5.42 -14.68
C THR A 163 8.67 -5.43 -15.45
N GLY A 164 7.94 -4.31 -15.44
CA GLY A 164 6.53 -4.33 -15.81
C GLY A 164 5.67 -5.04 -14.76
N MET A 165 4.44 -5.40 -15.15
CA MET A 165 3.52 -6.11 -14.26
C MET A 165 3.97 -7.56 -14.08
N VAL A 166 4.39 -7.92 -12.87
CA VAL A 166 4.86 -9.27 -12.49
C VAL A 166 3.93 -9.87 -11.46
N LYS A 167 3.66 -11.17 -11.55
CA LYS A 167 2.77 -11.92 -10.66
C LYS A 167 3.32 -13.33 -10.41
N GLY A 168 2.69 -14.05 -9.47
CA GLY A 168 3.02 -15.46 -9.18
C GLY A 168 4.47 -15.66 -8.76
N GLU A 169 5.12 -16.74 -9.24
CA GLU A 169 6.47 -17.12 -8.81
C GLU A 169 7.52 -16.06 -9.11
N SER A 170 7.44 -15.35 -10.23
CA SER A 170 8.40 -14.27 -10.53
C SER A 170 8.33 -13.11 -9.52
N LEU A 171 7.14 -12.72 -9.07
CA LEU A 171 6.99 -11.71 -8.02
C LEU A 171 7.48 -12.24 -6.67
N LYS A 172 7.20 -13.52 -6.38
CA LYS A 172 7.68 -14.20 -5.20
C LYS A 172 9.21 -14.26 -5.14
N GLU A 173 9.88 -14.54 -6.26
CA GLU A 173 11.35 -14.47 -6.34
C GLU A 173 11.87 -13.05 -6.06
N LEU A 174 11.24 -12.02 -6.64
CA LEU A 174 11.63 -10.63 -6.39
C LEU A 174 11.55 -10.26 -4.91
N TYR A 175 10.49 -10.64 -4.21
CA TYR A 175 10.40 -10.41 -2.77
C TYR A 175 11.41 -11.28 -2.00
N SER A 176 11.50 -12.58 -2.31
CA SER A 176 12.32 -13.53 -1.55
C SER A 176 13.80 -13.17 -1.54
N HIS A 177 14.29 -12.56 -2.59
CA HIS A 177 15.72 -12.28 -2.78
C HIS A 177 16.10 -10.80 -2.69
N ALA A 178 15.16 -9.89 -2.43
CA ALA A 178 15.46 -8.47 -2.24
C ALA A 178 16.32 -8.24 -0.99
N GLY A 179 17.23 -7.29 -1.05
CA GLY A 179 18.03 -6.86 0.10
C GLY A 179 17.29 -5.82 0.94
N LEU A 180 16.47 -4.99 0.31
CA LEU A 180 15.68 -3.94 0.95
C LEU A 180 14.41 -3.72 0.13
N PHE A 181 13.27 -3.56 0.81
CA PHE A 181 12.05 -3.07 0.19
C PHE A 181 11.86 -1.58 0.49
N VAL A 182 11.49 -0.79 -0.52
CA VAL A 182 11.28 0.66 -0.34
C VAL A 182 9.91 1.07 -0.85
N LEU A 183 9.13 1.76 0.00
CA LEU A 183 7.84 2.36 -0.35
C LEU A 183 7.92 3.89 -0.17
N PRO A 184 8.22 4.66 -1.23
CA PRO A 184 8.45 6.10 -1.12
C PRO A 184 7.16 6.93 -1.18
N SER A 185 6.00 6.30 -1.14
CA SER A 185 4.68 6.91 -1.38
C SER A 185 4.42 8.17 -0.56
N SER A 186 3.79 9.16 -1.17
CA SER A 186 3.26 10.35 -0.49
C SER A 186 1.83 10.18 0.00
N HIS A 187 1.13 9.14 -0.48
CA HIS A 187 -0.24 8.82 -0.08
C HIS A 187 -0.51 7.31 -0.22
N GLU A 188 -1.12 6.71 0.81
CA GLU A 188 -1.62 5.34 0.85
C GLU A 188 -2.92 5.27 1.63
N GLY A 189 -3.76 4.29 1.33
CA GLY A 189 -4.89 3.92 2.18
C GLY A 189 -4.46 2.89 3.22
N LEU A 190 -4.07 1.71 2.75
CA LEU A 190 -3.32 0.68 3.47
C LEU A 190 -2.18 0.24 2.56
N PRO A 191 -0.91 0.23 3.03
CA PRO A 191 0.24 -0.08 2.19
C PRO A 191 0.41 -1.60 2.00
N ILE A 192 -0.43 -2.25 1.17
CA ILE A 192 -0.44 -3.71 1.00
C ILE A 192 0.93 -4.24 0.57
N THR A 193 1.62 -3.57 -0.36
CA THR A 193 2.95 -4.00 -0.82
C THR A 193 4.02 -3.94 0.28
N LEU A 194 3.85 -3.08 1.30
CA LEU A 194 4.67 -3.10 2.50
C LEU A 194 4.38 -4.36 3.34
N LEU A 195 3.11 -4.69 3.55
CA LEU A 195 2.72 -5.89 4.29
C LEU A 195 3.18 -7.17 3.57
N GLU A 196 3.12 -7.18 2.23
CA GLU A 196 3.71 -8.25 1.42
C GLU A 196 5.21 -8.38 1.68
N ALA A 197 5.98 -7.29 1.60
CA ALA A 197 7.41 -7.30 1.88
C ALA A 197 7.73 -7.79 3.29
N MET A 198 6.95 -7.36 4.28
CA MET A 198 7.06 -7.83 5.66
C MET A 198 6.81 -9.33 5.78
N SER A 199 5.89 -9.91 5.01
CA SER A 199 5.61 -11.36 5.01
C SER A 199 6.78 -12.20 4.49
N TYR A 200 7.68 -11.61 3.69
CA TYR A 200 8.93 -12.23 3.25
C TYR A 200 10.13 -11.94 4.18
N ASN A 201 9.90 -11.32 5.33
CA ASN A 201 10.94 -10.95 6.30
C ASN A 201 12.06 -10.05 5.70
N ILE A 202 11.71 -9.22 4.70
CA ILE A 202 12.65 -8.28 4.08
C ILE A 202 12.76 -7.04 4.97
N ASP A 203 13.94 -6.47 5.11
CA ASP A 203 14.08 -5.15 5.71
C ASP A 203 13.35 -4.10 4.85
N THR A 204 12.67 -3.16 5.50
CA THR A 204 11.81 -2.19 4.82
C THR A 204 12.22 -0.77 5.13
N LEU A 205 12.02 0.12 4.16
CA LEU A 205 12.18 1.56 4.31
C LEU A 205 10.99 2.28 3.67
N VAL A 206 10.23 3.01 4.44
CA VAL A 206 8.98 3.64 3.97
C VAL A 206 8.92 5.11 4.37
N SER A 207 8.15 5.92 3.64
CA SER A 207 7.88 7.30 4.02
C SER A 207 7.06 7.39 5.31
N ASP A 208 7.22 8.45 6.10
CA ASP A 208 6.54 8.70 7.38
C ASP A 208 5.10 9.23 7.23
N ILE A 209 4.38 8.79 6.19
CA ILE A 209 2.97 9.15 6.01
C ILE A 209 2.08 8.40 7.02
N PRO A 210 0.90 8.95 7.38
CA PRO A 210 0.03 8.35 8.39
C PRO A 210 -0.31 6.88 8.15
N ALA A 211 -0.52 6.45 6.90
CA ALA A 211 -0.84 5.07 6.56
C ALA A 211 0.33 4.11 6.84
N ASN A 212 1.57 4.53 6.57
CA ASN A 212 2.76 3.73 6.85
C ASN A 212 3.06 3.71 8.35
N LEU A 213 2.92 4.85 9.05
CA LEU A 213 3.10 4.94 10.50
C LEU A 213 2.09 4.06 11.26
N ALA A 214 0.87 3.92 10.73
CA ALA A 214 -0.16 3.06 11.32
C ALA A 214 0.21 1.56 11.33
N VAL A 215 1.18 1.13 10.52
CA VAL A 215 1.71 -0.25 10.54
C VAL A 215 2.53 -0.52 11.79
N GLY A 216 3.10 0.53 12.42
CA GLY A 216 3.79 0.43 13.72
C GLY A 216 5.21 -0.12 13.65
N LEU A 217 5.92 0.12 12.54
CA LEU A 217 7.34 -0.23 12.42
C LEU A 217 8.20 0.61 13.37
N SER A 218 9.40 0.14 13.70
CA SER A 218 10.38 0.91 14.47
C SER A 218 10.95 2.09 13.65
N LYS A 219 11.50 3.09 14.33
CA LYS A 219 11.84 4.39 13.73
C LYS A 219 12.84 4.30 12.56
N GLU A 220 13.73 3.34 12.58
CA GLU A 220 14.72 3.09 11.53
C GLU A 220 14.14 2.63 10.19
N HIS A 221 12.86 2.26 10.16
CA HIS A 221 12.16 1.91 8.93
C HIS A 221 11.52 3.12 8.23
N TYR A 222 11.64 4.32 8.79
CA TYR A 222 11.01 5.50 8.22
C TYR A 222 12.00 6.53 7.72
N PHE A 223 11.65 7.19 6.63
CA PHE A 223 12.27 8.44 6.18
C PHE A 223 11.22 9.53 6.06
N LYS A 224 11.64 10.78 6.16
CA LYS A 224 10.75 11.94 6.09
C LYS A 224 10.22 12.11 4.67
N VAL A 225 8.89 12.05 4.50
CA VAL A 225 8.22 12.24 3.20
C VAL A 225 8.59 13.59 2.59
N ASN A 226 8.72 13.64 1.27
CA ASN A 226 9.15 14.84 0.52
C ASN A 226 10.54 15.40 0.89
N HIS A 227 11.38 14.63 1.56
CA HIS A 227 12.70 15.07 1.99
C HIS A 227 13.81 14.17 1.42
N MET A 228 14.35 14.57 0.27
CA MET A 228 15.33 13.78 -0.50
C MET A 228 16.55 13.35 0.32
N ASN A 229 17.10 14.26 1.14
CA ASN A 229 18.27 13.93 1.97
C ASN A 229 17.93 12.88 3.05
N SER A 230 16.74 12.91 3.63
CA SER A 230 16.29 11.87 4.56
C SER A 230 16.21 10.51 3.88
N LEU A 231 15.64 10.44 2.67
CA LEU A 231 15.58 9.20 1.88
C LEU A 231 16.99 8.67 1.59
N LYS A 232 17.90 9.50 1.11
CA LYS A 232 19.29 9.11 0.81
C LYS A 232 20.02 8.60 2.05
N GLN A 233 19.93 9.31 3.18
CA GLN A 233 20.56 8.91 4.44
C GLN A 233 20.04 7.55 4.92
N GLN A 234 18.73 7.35 4.90
CA GLN A 234 18.13 6.10 5.34
C GLN A 234 18.41 4.94 4.37
N LEU A 235 18.41 5.18 3.06
CA LEU A 235 18.84 4.18 2.07
C LEU A 235 20.28 3.72 2.34
N THR A 236 21.20 4.68 2.52
CA THR A 236 22.59 4.37 2.85
C THR A 236 22.69 3.55 4.13
N TYR A 237 22.03 4.00 5.19
CA TYR A 237 22.03 3.31 6.48
C TYR A 237 21.55 1.85 6.33
N LYS A 238 20.39 1.62 5.71
CA LYS A 238 19.79 0.29 5.53
C LYS A 238 20.67 -0.66 4.69
N ILE A 239 21.25 -0.15 3.61
CA ILE A 239 22.13 -0.95 2.73
C ILE A 239 23.37 -1.42 3.49
N TYR A 240 23.99 -0.57 4.30
CA TYR A 240 25.18 -0.93 5.08
C TYR A 240 24.85 -1.82 6.29
N GLN A 241 23.70 -1.66 6.91
CA GLN A 241 23.26 -2.54 8.01
C GLN A 241 22.95 -3.95 7.53
N ASN A 242 22.38 -4.08 6.31
CA ASN A 242 22.05 -5.35 5.68
C ASN A 242 21.30 -6.32 6.62
N ASN A 243 20.26 -5.81 7.30
CA ASN A 243 19.48 -6.58 8.26
C ASN A 243 18.61 -7.61 7.52
N TYR A 244 18.84 -8.90 7.76
CA TYR A 244 18.04 -9.98 7.24
C TYR A 244 18.26 -11.28 8.03
N PRO A 245 17.18 -12.04 8.31
CA PRO A 245 15.77 -11.67 8.16
C PRO A 245 15.29 -10.67 9.23
N VAL A 246 14.28 -9.87 8.89
CA VAL A 246 13.58 -9.02 9.85
C VAL A 246 12.20 -9.59 10.11
N TYR A 247 11.90 -9.90 11.36
CA TYR A 247 10.61 -10.52 11.72
C TYR A 247 9.59 -9.45 12.11
N TYR A 248 8.40 -9.57 11.53
CA TYR A 248 7.28 -8.66 11.74
C TYR A 248 6.07 -9.38 12.32
N ASP A 249 5.33 -8.76 13.22
CA ASP A 249 4.05 -9.30 13.68
C ASP A 249 2.94 -8.92 12.68
N LEU A 250 2.47 -9.91 11.92
CA LEU A 250 1.42 -9.76 10.92
C LEU A 250 0.07 -10.36 11.37
N LYS A 251 -0.11 -10.69 12.65
CA LYS A 251 -1.35 -11.33 13.14
C LYS A 251 -2.59 -10.50 12.83
N ALA A 252 -2.51 -9.16 12.96
CA ALA A 252 -3.61 -8.25 12.66
C ALA A 252 -4.00 -8.22 11.19
N TYR A 253 -3.14 -8.72 10.29
CA TYR A 253 -3.32 -8.76 8.84
C TYR A 253 -3.58 -10.16 8.29
N ASN A 254 -3.84 -11.14 9.17
CA ASN A 254 -4.18 -12.51 8.77
C ASN A 254 -5.62 -12.59 8.25
N TRP A 255 -5.82 -13.19 7.06
CA TRP A 255 -7.12 -13.26 6.41
C TRP A 255 -8.17 -14.04 7.19
N ASP A 256 -7.80 -15.13 7.90
CA ASP A 256 -8.75 -15.91 8.70
C ASP A 256 -9.27 -15.08 9.88
N HIS A 257 -8.37 -14.34 10.53
CA HIS A 257 -8.75 -13.44 11.62
C HIS A 257 -9.66 -12.31 11.13
N ILE A 258 -9.35 -11.70 9.99
CA ILE A 258 -10.12 -10.64 9.35
C ILE A 258 -11.51 -11.14 8.92
N ALA A 259 -11.58 -12.34 8.33
CA ALA A 259 -12.84 -12.97 7.96
C ALA A 259 -13.73 -13.22 9.19
N GLN A 260 -13.15 -13.71 10.28
CA GLN A 260 -13.87 -13.92 11.52
C GLN A 260 -14.39 -12.61 12.13
N GLN A 261 -13.56 -11.55 12.14
CA GLN A 261 -13.99 -10.23 12.62
C GLN A 261 -15.14 -9.69 11.76
N THR A 262 -15.05 -9.80 10.44
CA THR A 262 -16.09 -9.35 9.51
C THR A 262 -17.37 -10.14 9.69
N PHE A 263 -17.28 -11.46 9.85
CA PHE A 263 -18.41 -12.32 10.14
C PHE A 263 -19.13 -11.94 11.45
N ASN A 264 -18.36 -11.62 12.48
CA ASN A 264 -18.93 -11.18 13.76
C ASN A 264 -19.70 -9.85 13.62
N VAL A 265 -19.24 -8.92 12.78
CA VAL A 265 -19.98 -7.68 12.49
C VAL A 265 -21.36 -8.00 11.88
N TYR A 266 -21.42 -8.93 10.94
CA TYR A 266 -22.68 -9.32 10.30
C TYR A 266 -23.61 -10.03 11.28
N ASN A 267 -23.12 -10.96 12.08
CA ASN A 267 -23.91 -11.69 13.07
C ASN A 267 -24.48 -10.75 14.14
N ASN A 268 -23.68 -9.84 14.67
CA ASN A 268 -24.13 -8.88 15.66
C ASN A 268 -25.24 -7.98 15.11
N LEU A 269 -25.16 -7.61 13.84
CA LEU A 269 -26.19 -6.78 13.19
C LEU A 269 -27.49 -7.54 12.93
N LEU A 270 -27.40 -8.85 12.70
CA LEU A 270 -28.57 -9.71 12.45
C LEU A 270 -29.15 -10.30 13.72
N ASN A 271 -28.53 -10.11 14.89
CA ASN A 271 -28.89 -10.74 16.17
C ASN A 271 -28.93 -12.28 16.10
N VAL A 272 -27.99 -12.90 15.36
CA VAL A 272 -27.85 -14.35 15.20
C VAL A 272 -26.68 -14.88 16.05
#